data_9b319c36b60ccf4bf175461ad306d1a7
#
_entry.id   9b319c36b60ccf4bf175461ad306d1a7
#
_cell.length_a   1.000
_cell.length_b   1.000
_cell.length_c   1.000
_cell.angle_alpha   90.00
_cell.angle_beta   90.00
_cell.angle_gamma   90.00
#
_symmetry.space_group_name_H-M   'P 1'
#
loop_
_entity.id
_entity.type
_entity.pdbx_description
1 polymer ?
#
loop_
_entity_poly.entity_id
_entity_poly.type
_entity_poly.pdbx_seq_one_letter_code
_entity_poly.pdbx_strand_id
1 'polypeptide(L)'
;MNALEQARFNMVEQQIRPWQVLDPAVLHTLQHIARELFVPAAYQALAYTDTEIPLGHGQTMVAPRIDARLMHDVALKPTDKVLEIGTGSAYLTALLADRSHHVVSLEINPELHANARKNLQRAGINNVDLRLEDGSAGAADISALLMPLC
;
A
#
# COMPACT_ATOMS: atom_id res chain seq x y z
N MET A 1 -11.81 17.48 -11.64
CA MET A 1 -11.54 16.09 -11.22
C MET A 1 -11.73 15.18 -12.40
N ASN A 2 -10.71 14.38 -12.76
CA ASN A 2 -10.82 13.43 -13.86
C ASN A 2 -11.50 12.13 -13.39
N ALA A 3 -11.72 11.17 -14.32
CA ALA A 3 -12.45 9.94 -14.00
C ALA A 3 -11.77 9.09 -12.94
N LEU A 4 -10.42 9.01 -12.95
CA LEU A 4 -9.67 8.25 -11.94
C LEU A 4 -9.73 8.92 -10.57
N GLU A 5 -9.61 10.23 -10.54
CA GLU A 5 -9.72 10.99 -9.28
C GLU A 5 -11.13 10.87 -8.70
N GLN A 6 -12.16 10.89 -9.54
CA GLN A 6 -13.54 10.71 -9.11
C GLN A 6 -13.75 9.31 -8.55
N ALA A 7 -13.20 8.28 -9.22
CA ALA A 7 -13.30 6.90 -8.74
C ALA A 7 -12.61 6.74 -7.37
N ARG A 8 -11.47 7.39 -7.19
CA ARG A 8 -10.74 7.39 -5.92
C ARG A 8 -11.55 8.07 -4.82
N PHE A 9 -12.12 9.22 -5.11
CA PHE A 9 -13.01 9.94 -4.18
C PHE A 9 -14.20 9.06 -3.77
N ASN A 10 -14.85 8.43 -4.75
CA ASN A 10 -16.00 7.56 -4.48
C ASN A 10 -15.61 6.36 -3.61
N MET A 11 -14.42 5.78 -3.84
CA MET A 11 -13.89 4.69 -3.00
C MET A 11 -13.81 5.13 -1.54
N VAL A 12 -13.22 6.30 -1.28
CA VAL A 12 -13.07 6.81 0.09
C VAL A 12 -14.43 7.02 0.74
N GLU A 13 -15.38 7.64 0.03
CA GLU A 13 -16.70 7.98 0.60
C GLU A 13 -17.59 6.76 0.76
N GLN A 14 -17.54 5.79 -0.15
CA GLN A 14 -18.50 4.69 -0.21
C GLN A 14 -17.98 3.37 0.36
N GLN A 15 -16.67 3.16 0.40
CA GLN A 15 -16.08 1.91 0.87
C GLN A 15 -15.30 2.07 2.17
N ILE A 16 -14.61 3.19 2.34
CA ILE A 16 -13.65 3.36 3.45
C ILE A 16 -14.29 4.02 4.66
N ARG A 17 -14.96 5.16 4.48
CA ARG A 17 -15.65 5.83 5.60
C ARG A 17 -16.70 4.92 6.27
N PRO A 18 -17.49 4.11 5.54
CA PRO A 18 -18.43 3.20 6.18
C PRO A 18 -17.78 2.13 7.06
N TRP A 19 -16.48 1.87 6.88
CA TRP A 19 -15.70 0.94 7.70
C TRP A 19 -15.07 1.60 8.93
N GLN A 20 -15.59 2.78 9.31
CA GLN A 20 -15.11 3.53 10.48
C GLN A 20 -13.65 3.96 10.38
N VAL A 21 -13.15 4.19 9.18
CA VAL A 21 -11.86 4.80 8.94
C VAL A 21 -12.11 6.29 8.73
N LEU A 22 -11.94 7.07 9.79
CA LEU A 22 -12.33 8.48 9.82
C LEU A 22 -11.16 9.43 10.15
N ASP A 23 -9.97 8.91 10.42
CA ASP A 23 -8.79 9.73 10.68
C ASP A 23 -8.48 10.58 9.43
N PRO A 24 -8.53 11.93 9.54
CA PRO A 24 -8.29 12.81 8.39
C PRO A 24 -6.93 12.57 7.71
N ALA A 25 -5.90 12.21 8.46
CA ALA A 25 -4.58 11.94 7.89
C ALA A 25 -4.58 10.69 7.02
N VAL A 26 -5.26 9.63 7.45
CA VAL A 26 -5.41 8.39 6.69
C VAL A 26 -6.25 8.65 5.44
N LEU A 27 -7.37 9.36 5.56
CA LEU A 27 -8.22 9.70 4.42
C LEU A 27 -7.46 10.55 3.39
N HIS A 28 -6.64 11.49 3.85
CA HIS A 28 -5.80 12.29 2.96
C HIS A 28 -4.83 11.42 2.17
N THR A 29 -4.15 10.49 2.83
CA THR A 29 -3.23 9.56 2.17
C THR A 29 -3.95 8.74 1.09
N LEU A 30 -5.14 8.22 1.39
CA LEU A 30 -5.93 7.42 0.44
C LEU A 30 -6.37 8.24 -0.78
N GLN A 31 -6.65 9.54 -0.61
CA GLN A 31 -6.97 10.44 -1.72
C GLN A 31 -5.73 10.83 -2.52
N HIS A 32 -4.56 10.87 -1.87
CA HIS A 32 -3.33 11.34 -2.46
C HIS A 32 -2.61 10.27 -3.28
N ILE A 33 -2.61 9.03 -2.81
CA ILE A 33 -1.90 7.93 -3.46
C ILE A 33 -2.77 7.33 -4.58
N ALA A 34 -2.25 7.33 -5.79
CA ALA A 34 -2.96 6.85 -6.98
C ALA A 34 -2.90 5.32 -7.06
N ARG A 35 -3.92 4.65 -6.54
CA ARG A 35 -3.98 3.18 -6.48
C ARG A 35 -3.83 2.53 -7.86
N GLU A 36 -4.33 3.18 -8.92
CA GLU A 36 -4.23 2.64 -10.28
C GLU A 36 -2.78 2.39 -10.73
N LEU A 37 -1.81 3.10 -10.16
CA LEU A 37 -0.39 2.90 -10.48
C LEU A 37 0.18 1.59 -9.94
N PHE A 38 -0.54 0.95 -9.02
CA PHE A 38 -0.10 -0.28 -8.36
C PHE A 38 -0.86 -1.52 -8.81
N VAL A 39 -1.84 -1.36 -9.71
CA VAL A 39 -2.68 -2.45 -10.19
C VAL A 39 -2.12 -2.97 -11.51
N PRO A 40 -2.02 -4.31 -11.69
CA PRO A 40 -1.59 -4.89 -12.98
C PRO A 40 -2.46 -4.40 -14.13
N ALA A 41 -1.86 -4.24 -15.30
CA ALA A 41 -2.53 -3.68 -16.47
C ALA A 41 -3.84 -4.39 -16.81
N ALA A 42 -3.89 -5.73 -16.65
CA ALA A 42 -5.09 -6.52 -16.94
C ALA A 42 -6.27 -6.19 -16.02
N TYR A 43 -6.03 -5.59 -14.86
CA TYR A 43 -7.05 -5.34 -13.83
C TYR A 43 -7.26 -3.86 -13.53
N GLN A 44 -6.80 -2.96 -14.42
CA GLN A 44 -6.87 -1.50 -14.20
C GLN A 44 -8.30 -1.03 -13.92
N ALA A 45 -9.30 -1.62 -14.57
CA ALA A 45 -10.70 -1.26 -14.36
C ALA A 45 -11.19 -1.56 -12.94
N LEU A 46 -10.49 -2.41 -12.19
CA LEU A 46 -10.85 -2.81 -10.83
C LEU A 46 -10.11 -2.01 -9.74
N ALA A 47 -9.27 -1.05 -10.12
CA ALA A 47 -8.38 -0.34 -9.19
C ALA A 47 -9.10 0.23 -7.96
N TYR A 48 -10.31 0.74 -8.14
CA TYR A 48 -11.10 1.37 -7.07
C TYR A 48 -12.35 0.58 -6.70
N THR A 49 -12.39 -0.69 -7.04
CA THR A 49 -13.49 -1.60 -6.72
C THR A 49 -13.21 -2.31 -5.39
N ASP A 50 -14.26 -2.60 -4.61
CA ASP A 50 -14.18 -3.33 -3.34
C ASP A 50 -13.96 -4.82 -3.62
N THR A 51 -12.76 -5.18 -4.04
CA THR A 51 -12.40 -6.57 -4.41
C THR A 51 -10.90 -6.79 -4.26
N GLU A 52 -10.52 -8.07 -4.17
CA GLU A 52 -9.12 -8.48 -4.27
C GLU A 52 -8.67 -8.45 -5.73
N ILE A 53 -7.39 -8.18 -5.98
CA ILE A 53 -6.81 -8.13 -7.32
C ILE A 53 -5.62 -9.08 -7.40
N PRO A 54 -5.63 -10.06 -8.32
CA PRO A 54 -4.51 -11.00 -8.45
C PRO A 54 -3.23 -10.31 -8.90
N LEU A 55 -2.10 -10.70 -8.30
CA LEU A 55 -0.76 -10.23 -8.68
C LEU A 55 0.05 -11.32 -9.39
N GLY A 56 -0.48 -12.54 -9.50
CA GLY A 56 0.29 -13.71 -9.87
C GLY A 56 1.02 -14.31 -8.68
N HIS A 57 1.70 -15.42 -8.90
CA HIS A 57 2.50 -16.11 -7.88
C HIS A 57 1.69 -16.49 -6.62
N GLY A 58 0.38 -16.67 -6.74
CA GLY A 58 -0.49 -16.96 -5.59
C GLY A 58 -0.73 -15.77 -4.67
N GLN A 59 -0.35 -14.55 -5.07
CA GLN A 59 -0.48 -13.34 -4.28
C GLN A 59 -1.61 -12.45 -4.80
N THR A 60 -2.23 -11.68 -3.90
CA THR A 60 -3.29 -10.74 -4.26
C THR A 60 -3.07 -9.39 -3.58
N MET A 61 -3.60 -8.32 -4.20
CA MET A 61 -3.87 -7.07 -3.49
C MET A 61 -5.17 -7.26 -2.72
N VAL A 62 -5.20 -6.86 -1.46
CA VAL A 62 -6.44 -6.88 -0.69
C VAL A 62 -7.38 -5.78 -1.14
N ALA A 63 -8.68 -5.87 -0.78
CA ALA A 63 -9.63 -4.80 -1.06
C ALA A 63 -9.18 -3.49 -0.38
N PRO A 64 -9.48 -2.32 -0.97
CA PRO A 64 -9.00 -1.04 -0.45
C PRO A 64 -9.34 -0.78 1.02
N ARG A 65 -10.52 -1.20 1.47
CA ARG A 65 -10.94 -1.00 2.87
C ARG A 65 -10.05 -1.75 3.88
N ILE A 66 -9.42 -2.84 3.46
CA ILE A 66 -8.52 -3.61 4.33
C ILE A 66 -7.22 -2.82 4.56
N ASP A 67 -6.61 -2.29 3.48
CA ASP A 67 -5.44 -1.43 3.60
C ASP A 67 -5.74 -0.19 4.45
N ALA A 68 -6.90 0.42 4.22
CA ALA A 68 -7.32 1.62 4.94
C ALA A 68 -7.50 1.35 6.44
N ARG A 69 -8.12 0.23 6.79
CA ARG A 69 -8.31 -0.14 8.20
C ARG A 69 -6.98 -0.43 8.88
N LEU A 70 -6.07 -1.08 8.19
CA LEU A 70 -4.73 -1.32 8.71
C LEU A 70 -3.99 0.00 8.97
N MET A 71 -4.05 0.95 8.05
CA MET A 71 -3.46 2.27 8.22
C MET A 71 -4.05 3.01 9.42
N HIS A 72 -5.36 2.90 9.62
CA HIS A 72 -6.06 3.49 10.76
C HIS A 72 -5.57 2.87 12.08
N ASP A 73 -5.49 1.54 12.13
CA ASP A 73 -5.14 0.81 13.35
C ASP A 73 -3.66 0.97 13.74
N VAL A 74 -2.77 1.07 12.76
CA VAL A 74 -1.33 1.26 13.01
C VAL A 74 -1.04 2.65 13.58
N ALA A 75 -1.81 3.65 13.20
CA ALA A 75 -1.69 5.03 13.69
C ALA A 75 -0.24 5.58 13.59
N LEU A 76 0.32 5.55 12.39
CA LEU A 76 1.70 5.97 12.16
C LEU A 76 1.93 7.45 12.44
N LYS A 77 3.12 7.78 12.95
CA LYS A 77 3.60 9.14 13.12
C LYS A 77 4.62 9.46 12.02
N PRO A 78 4.78 10.74 11.65
CA PRO A 78 5.76 11.14 10.64
C PRO A 78 7.22 10.77 10.98
N THR A 79 7.52 10.49 12.23
CA THR A 79 8.86 10.10 12.68
C THR A 79 9.08 8.59 12.68
N ASP A 80 8.05 7.79 12.44
CA ASP A 80 8.15 6.34 12.52
C ASP A 80 8.96 5.75 11.36
N LYS A 81 9.67 4.68 11.65
CA LYS A 81 10.29 3.79 10.67
C LYS A 81 9.52 2.48 10.67
N VAL A 82 9.20 1.97 9.50
CA VAL A 82 8.32 0.83 9.32
C VAL A 82 9.06 -0.30 8.61
N LEU A 83 8.88 -1.52 9.10
CA LEU A 83 9.26 -2.73 8.37
C LEU A 83 8.00 -3.41 7.85
N GLU A 84 7.89 -3.54 6.53
CA GLU A 84 6.83 -4.31 5.88
C GLU A 84 7.41 -5.61 5.34
N ILE A 85 6.77 -6.73 5.62
CA ILE A 85 7.14 -8.04 5.10
C ILE A 85 6.07 -8.49 4.11
N GLY A 86 6.47 -8.63 2.83
CA GLY A 86 5.55 -8.95 1.75
C GLY A 86 5.08 -7.68 1.03
N THR A 87 5.92 -7.15 0.15
CA THR A 87 5.63 -5.90 -0.58
C THR A 87 4.43 -6.02 -1.52
N GLY A 88 4.31 -7.15 -2.23
CA GLY A 88 3.27 -7.34 -3.23
C GLY A 88 3.35 -6.30 -4.35
N SER A 89 2.27 -5.55 -4.55
CA SER A 89 2.20 -4.48 -5.54
C SER A 89 2.89 -3.19 -5.10
N ALA A 90 3.23 -3.07 -3.82
CA ALA A 90 3.72 -1.87 -3.13
C ALA A 90 2.64 -0.80 -2.87
N TYR A 91 1.36 -1.10 -3.04
CA TYR A 91 0.33 -0.10 -2.73
C TYR A 91 0.31 0.24 -1.23
N LEU A 92 0.24 -0.78 -0.36
CA LEU A 92 0.31 -0.54 1.08
C LEU A 92 1.64 0.12 1.47
N THR A 93 2.74 -0.30 0.82
CA THR A 93 4.06 0.31 1.01
C THR A 93 4.00 1.83 0.78
N ALA A 94 3.34 2.26 -0.29
CA ALA A 94 3.19 3.68 -0.63
C ALA A 94 2.34 4.42 0.42
N LEU A 95 1.26 3.81 0.91
CA LEU A 95 0.45 4.39 1.99
C LEU A 95 1.27 4.56 3.26
N LEU A 96 2.04 3.53 3.63
CA LEU A 96 2.91 3.57 4.80
C LEU A 96 3.97 4.66 4.66
N ALA A 97 4.58 4.77 3.48
CA ALA A 97 5.61 5.77 3.21
C ALA A 97 5.08 7.20 3.30
N ASP A 98 3.83 7.42 2.90
CA ASP A 98 3.21 8.74 2.96
C ASP A 98 3.00 9.21 4.41
N ARG A 99 2.86 8.28 5.36
CA ARG A 99 2.55 8.57 6.76
C ARG A 99 3.70 8.35 7.73
N SER A 100 4.87 7.92 7.24
CA SER A 100 6.02 7.62 8.09
C SER A 100 7.27 8.34 7.61
N HIS A 101 8.35 8.22 8.36
CA HIS A 101 9.64 8.77 7.96
C HIS A 101 10.29 7.90 6.88
N HIS A 102 10.24 6.59 7.05
CA HIS A 102 10.90 5.65 6.14
C HIS A 102 10.28 4.27 6.25
N VAL A 103 10.22 3.57 5.12
CA VAL A 103 9.75 2.18 5.07
C VAL A 103 10.86 1.29 4.52
N VAL A 104 11.14 0.19 5.23
CA VAL A 104 11.89 -0.93 4.67
C VAL A 104 10.87 -2.00 4.32
N SER A 105 10.81 -2.39 3.05
CA SER A 105 9.85 -3.40 2.57
C SER A 105 10.60 -4.58 1.97
N LEU A 106 10.25 -5.79 2.40
CA LEU A 106 10.92 -7.02 2.00
C LEU A 106 10.00 -7.84 1.11
N GLU A 107 10.50 -8.24 -0.06
CA GLU A 107 9.79 -9.10 -1.00
C GLU A 107 10.69 -10.28 -1.38
N ILE A 108 10.17 -11.51 -1.28
CA ILE A 108 10.91 -12.71 -1.60
C ILE A 108 10.85 -13.07 -3.10
N ASN A 109 9.79 -12.65 -3.79
CA ASN A 109 9.59 -12.99 -5.19
C ASN A 109 10.26 -11.96 -6.09
N PRO A 110 11.22 -12.36 -6.97
CA PRO A 110 11.96 -11.41 -7.82
C PRO A 110 11.07 -10.61 -8.79
N GLU A 111 10.03 -11.24 -9.33
CA GLU A 111 9.14 -10.57 -10.28
C GLU A 111 8.27 -9.54 -9.58
N LEU A 112 7.69 -9.88 -8.44
CA LEU A 112 6.93 -8.92 -7.63
C LEU A 112 7.82 -7.78 -7.15
N HIS A 113 9.04 -8.08 -6.74
CA HIS A 113 10.02 -7.06 -6.34
C HIS A 113 10.29 -6.07 -7.48
N ALA A 114 10.53 -6.57 -8.70
CA ALA A 114 10.80 -5.71 -9.86
C ALA A 114 9.59 -4.83 -10.20
N ASN A 115 8.38 -5.41 -10.17
CA ASN A 115 7.15 -4.68 -10.44
C ASN A 115 6.86 -3.62 -9.36
N ALA A 116 7.08 -3.96 -8.11
CA ALA A 116 6.91 -3.03 -6.99
C ALA A 116 7.85 -1.82 -7.12
N ARG A 117 9.10 -2.06 -7.50
CA ARG A 117 10.07 -0.98 -7.73
C ARG A 117 9.57 -0.01 -8.80
N LYS A 118 9.08 -0.54 -9.93
CA LYS A 118 8.53 0.29 -11.02
C LYS A 118 7.32 1.09 -10.52
N ASN A 119 6.45 0.46 -9.77
CA ASN A 119 5.23 1.11 -9.26
C ASN A 119 5.58 2.27 -8.32
N LEU A 120 6.52 2.07 -7.41
CA LEU A 120 6.97 3.12 -6.48
C LEU A 120 7.64 4.27 -7.24
N GLN A 121 8.45 3.98 -8.26
CA GLN A 121 9.09 4.99 -9.08
C GLN A 121 8.06 5.84 -9.83
N ARG A 122 7.08 5.20 -10.46
CA ARG A 122 6.01 5.92 -11.17
C ARG A 122 5.18 6.80 -10.25
N ALA A 123 4.98 6.36 -9.01
CA ALA A 123 4.22 7.10 -8.01
C ALA A 123 5.05 8.21 -7.33
N GLY A 124 6.35 8.29 -7.62
CA GLY A 124 7.22 9.31 -7.03
C GLY A 124 7.54 9.08 -5.55
N ILE A 125 7.45 7.83 -5.09
CA ILE A 125 7.73 7.48 -3.69
C ILE A 125 9.23 7.19 -3.56
N ASN A 126 9.92 7.91 -2.68
CA ASN A 126 11.38 7.84 -2.57
C ASN A 126 11.91 7.58 -1.15
N ASN A 127 11.04 7.36 -0.17
CA ASN A 127 11.44 7.03 1.20
C ASN A 127 11.20 5.56 1.54
N VAL A 128 11.37 4.68 0.55
CA VAL A 128 11.23 3.23 0.69
C VAL A 128 12.55 2.56 0.32
N ASP A 129 13.03 1.68 1.20
CA ASP A 129 14.11 0.75 0.93
C ASP A 129 13.47 -0.59 0.59
N LEU A 130 13.37 -0.90 -0.69
CA LEU A 130 12.76 -2.13 -1.18
C LEU A 130 13.84 -3.20 -1.37
N ARG A 131 13.72 -4.30 -0.62
CA ARG A 131 14.72 -5.36 -0.61
C ARG A 131 14.13 -6.67 -1.12
N LEU A 132 14.92 -7.38 -1.94
CA LEU A 132 14.61 -8.74 -2.37
C LEU A 132 15.23 -9.69 -1.34
N GLU A 133 14.47 -10.04 -0.32
CA GLU A 133 14.96 -10.95 0.73
C GLU A 133 13.81 -11.54 1.54
N ASP A 134 14.14 -12.61 2.28
CA ASP A 134 13.24 -13.23 3.23
C ASP A 134 13.10 -12.35 4.48
N GLY A 135 11.87 -12.16 4.96
CA GLY A 135 11.59 -11.36 6.13
C GLY A 135 11.88 -12.03 7.46
N SER A 136 12.38 -13.28 7.47
CA SER A 136 12.59 -14.03 8.71
C SER A 136 13.61 -13.40 9.66
N ALA A 137 14.61 -12.66 9.13
CA ALA A 137 15.63 -12.01 9.93
C ALA A 137 15.20 -10.65 10.49
N GLY A 138 14.15 -10.05 9.92
CA GLY A 138 13.72 -8.71 10.27
C GLY A 138 14.74 -7.64 9.88
N ALA A 139 14.63 -6.48 10.54
CA ALA A 139 15.58 -5.39 10.39
C ALA A 139 15.73 -4.65 11.72
N ALA A 140 16.91 -4.12 11.99
CA ALA A 140 17.16 -3.32 13.19
C ALA A 140 16.59 -1.91 13.04
N ASP A 141 16.36 -1.22 14.18
CA ASP A 141 15.94 0.18 14.20
C ASP A 141 14.60 0.45 13.49
N ILE A 142 13.61 -0.37 13.80
CA ILE A 142 12.25 -0.28 13.25
C ILE A 142 11.26 0.09 14.35
N SER A 143 10.40 1.07 14.11
CA SER A 143 9.37 1.48 15.08
C SER A 143 8.03 0.76 14.90
N ALA A 144 7.76 0.18 13.73
CA ALA A 144 6.55 -0.61 13.48
C ALA A 144 6.84 -1.76 12.53
N LEU A 145 6.29 -2.93 12.83
CA LEU A 145 6.41 -4.13 12.00
C LEU A 145 5.04 -4.48 11.43
N LEU A 146 4.96 -4.58 10.10
CA LEU A 146 3.74 -4.96 9.39
C LEU A 146 4.00 -6.18 8.55
N MET A 147 3.08 -7.14 8.63
CA MET A 147 3.12 -8.37 7.84
C MET A 147 1.86 -8.46 6.98
N PRO A 148 1.91 -9.12 5.78
CA PRO A 148 0.71 -9.28 4.98
C PRO A 148 -0.34 -10.08 5.76
N LEU A 149 -1.60 -9.71 5.56
CA LEU A 149 -2.72 -10.48 6.06
C LEU A 149 -2.91 -11.68 5.13
N CYS A 150 -2.72 -12.86 5.66
CA CYS A 150 -2.89 -14.10 4.91
C CYS A 150 -4.37 -14.47 4.83
#